data_8458ef31c653dfe96a472e35982f6626
#
_entry.id   8458ef31c653dfe96a472e35982f6626
#
_cell.length_a   1.000
_cell.length_b   1.000
_cell.length_c   1.000
_cell.angle_alpha   90.00
_cell.angle_beta   90.00
_cell.angle_gamma   90.00
#
_symmetry.space_group_name_H-M   'P 1'
#
loop_
_entity.id
_entity.type
_entity.pdbx_description
1 polymer ?
#
loop_
_entity_poly.entity_id
_entity_poly.type
_entity_poly.pdbx_seq_one_letter_code
_entity_poly.pdbx_strand_id
1 'polypeptide(L)'
;QVWSSGDGTPGSDSYYDRANAALVPADQNFGSCLELLKTTGEQHLRYMGKTPISPGRYLKITARVKAISGNFPSVRSAGWAGTEDDLHVPWVTQAGPLTELKNYGNVIEVSAIVGSGQRPEVDMVWGTTATYGHFGLDLKGKNGGLIRIADLIIEDVTELYFQDLLTHIDVWDYGALGDGTTDDRAAFIAADAASLGREILVPSGSYFIGRSLTLHAPVSFEGTLRMEGRSVLSLTKQFDLPTYIRAFGEEELGFVKAFQSLLSDSDHESLDMAGRRVTINGPLDMARLSGRNRFAQRRVIRNGQLYAAGDSVWNPVMVTSQGSYSTLDKTHLSNVTNVANVQIGSLVAGIGVGREVYVRAVDLSAKKSRFHSHFMRRKAPKNIHLRGFNICLILVVLGRWIKCAFPTLNFSATLKPAPLCWRRRVGCFNCVIVMSPALDIGRSPRLVQAVRAC
;
A
#
# COMPACT_ATOMS: atom_id res chain seq x y z
N GLN A 1 -3.04 -11.40 -47.23
CA GLN A 1 -2.74 -10.51 -46.12
C GLN A 1 -2.29 -9.18 -46.69
N VAL A 2 -2.87 -8.06 -46.25
CA VAL A 2 -2.51 -6.72 -46.68
C VAL A 2 -1.58 -6.11 -45.63
N TRP A 3 -0.44 -5.63 -46.11
CA TRP A 3 0.57 -4.98 -45.27
C TRP A 3 0.53 -3.48 -45.48
N SER A 4 0.44 -2.72 -44.41
CA SER A 4 0.45 -1.26 -44.43
C SER A 4 1.87 -0.72 -44.37
N SER A 5 2.12 0.37 -45.10
CA SER A 5 3.30 1.23 -44.98
C SER A 5 3.08 2.36 -43.95
N GLY A 6 1.88 2.52 -43.42
CA GLY A 6 1.50 3.42 -42.36
C GLY A 6 1.36 2.66 -41.03
N ASP A 7 0.32 2.99 -40.29
CA ASP A 7 0.05 2.47 -38.94
C ASP A 7 -0.78 1.18 -38.90
N GLY A 8 -1.33 0.72 -40.02
CA GLY A 8 -2.13 -0.51 -40.13
C GLY A 8 -3.63 -0.29 -39.96
N THR A 9 -4.07 0.90 -39.59
CA THR A 9 -5.50 1.20 -39.43
C THR A 9 -6.26 1.18 -40.76
N PRO A 10 -7.59 1.03 -40.76
CA PRO A 10 -8.41 1.11 -41.95
C PRO A 10 -8.18 2.43 -42.71
N GLY A 11 -7.86 2.33 -43.99
CA GLY A 11 -7.56 3.49 -44.85
C GLY A 11 -6.10 3.93 -44.84
N SER A 12 -5.22 3.31 -44.03
CA SER A 12 -3.78 3.56 -44.14
C SER A 12 -3.17 3.01 -45.42
N ASP A 13 -2.13 3.66 -45.90
CA ASP A 13 -1.38 3.25 -47.11
C ASP A 13 -0.89 1.80 -47.02
N SER A 14 -0.97 1.05 -48.11
CA SER A 14 -0.51 -0.34 -48.15
C SER A 14 0.68 -0.52 -49.06
N TYR A 15 1.38 -1.66 -48.96
CA TYR A 15 2.45 -2.06 -49.87
C TYR A 15 1.92 -2.74 -51.15
N TYR A 16 0.63 -2.82 -51.35
CA TYR A 16 0.05 -3.35 -52.55
C TYR A 16 0.37 -2.44 -53.74
N ASP A 17 0.96 -3.02 -54.82
CA ASP A 17 1.40 -2.31 -56.03
C ASP A 17 2.37 -1.10 -55.81
N ARG A 18 3.12 -1.11 -54.71
CA ARG A 18 4.16 -0.11 -54.47
C ARG A 18 5.49 -0.49 -55.13
N ALA A 19 6.13 0.47 -55.86
CA ALA A 19 7.41 0.25 -56.54
C ALA A 19 8.58 -0.13 -55.58
N ASN A 20 8.46 0.13 -54.31
CA ASN A 20 9.48 -0.18 -53.30
C ASN A 20 9.19 -1.50 -52.53
N ALA A 21 8.23 -2.30 -52.98
CA ALA A 21 7.90 -3.57 -52.35
C ALA A 21 7.65 -4.64 -53.41
N ALA A 22 8.15 -5.85 -53.21
CA ALA A 22 7.95 -6.98 -54.07
C ALA A 22 7.81 -8.27 -53.28
N LEU A 23 6.96 -9.17 -53.74
CA LEU A 23 6.89 -10.53 -53.20
C LEU A 23 7.95 -11.38 -53.92
N VAL A 24 8.86 -11.97 -53.16
CA VAL A 24 9.87 -12.91 -53.63
C VAL A 24 9.34 -14.33 -53.36
N PRO A 25 8.99 -15.11 -54.36
CA PRO A 25 8.31 -16.41 -54.17
C PRO A 25 9.25 -17.50 -53.65
N ALA A 26 10.55 -17.37 -53.92
CA ALA A 26 11.55 -18.32 -53.49
C ALA A 26 12.85 -17.61 -53.11
N ASP A 27 13.13 -17.59 -51.83
CA ASP A 27 14.39 -17.11 -51.25
C ASP A 27 15.13 -18.29 -50.62
N GLN A 28 16.46 -18.29 -50.68
CA GLN A 28 17.30 -19.39 -50.18
C GLN A 28 17.07 -19.72 -48.72
N ASN A 29 16.76 -18.70 -47.87
CA ASN A 29 16.63 -18.85 -46.41
C ASN A 29 15.18 -18.81 -45.93
N PHE A 30 14.27 -18.17 -46.71
CA PHE A 30 12.94 -17.80 -46.24
C PHE A 30 11.80 -18.51 -46.95
N GLY A 31 12.07 -19.16 -48.11
CA GLY A 31 11.01 -19.54 -49.02
C GLY A 31 10.38 -18.31 -49.65
N SER A 32 9.07 -18.07 -49.48
CA SER A 32 8.45 -16.81 -49.88
C SER A 32 8.69 -15.71 -48.86
N CYS A 33 9.04 -14.49 -49.32
CA CYS A 33 9.28 -13.36 -48.43
C CYS A 33 8.91 -12.03 -49.12
N LEU A 34 8.75 -10.99 -48.27
CA LEU A 34 8.56 -9.61 -48.72
C LEU A 34 9.92 -8.95 -48.90
N GLU A 35 10.21 -8.43 -50.08
CA GLU A 35 11.38 -7.57 -50.34
C GLU A 35 10.95 -6.12 -50.26
N LEU A 36 11.65 -5.31 -49.46
CA LEU A 36 11.38 -3.88 -49.28
C LEU A 36 12.63 -3.06 -49.54
N LEU A 37 12.49 -2.05 -50.40
CA LEU A 37 13.45 -0.95 -50.50
C LEU A 37 13.09 0.12 -49.51
N LYS A 38 14.01 0.44 -48.62
CA LYS A 38 13.82 1.50 -47.64
C LYS A 38 13.92 2.88 -48.29
N THR A 39 12.84 3.64 -48.26
CA THR A 39 12.72 4.95 -48.93
C THR A 39 12.52 6.13 -48.01
N THR A 40 12.14 5.91 -46.73
CA THR A 40 11.90 6.94 -45.72
C THR A 40 12.79 6.73 -44.49
N GLY A 41 13.10 7.79 -43.74
CA GLY A 41 13.95 7.74 -42.54
C GLY A 41 13.48 6.71 -41.50
N GLU A 42 12.19 6.64 -41.28
CA GLU A 42 11.51 5.57 -40.56
C GLU A 42 10.42 5.00 -41.49
N GLN A 43 10.47 3.72 -41.72
CA GLN A 43 9.55 3.02 -42.62
C GLN A 43 8.86 1.90 -41.85
N HIS A 44 7.54 1.89 -41.89
CA HIS A 44 6.71 0.94 -41.19
C HIS A 44 6.29 -0.23 -42.07
N LEU A 45 6.17 -1.38 -41.46
CA LEU A 45 5.47 -2.52 -41.99
C LEU A 45 4.49 -2.99 -40.94
N ARG A 46 3.19 -2.83 -41.15
CA ARG A 46 2.14 -3.20 -40.20
C ARG A 46 1.18 -4.20 -40.78
N TYR A 47 0.83 -5.20 -39.98
CA TYR A 47 -0.30 -6.07 -40.29
C TYR A 47 -1.60 -5.30 -40.08
N MET A 48 -2.48 -5.27 -41.10
CA MET A 48 -3.72 -4.48 -41.02
C MET A 48 -4.84 -5.15 -40.22
N GLY A 49 -4.68 -6.42 -39.86
CA GLY A 49 -5.62 -7.09 -38.94
C GLY A 49 -5.48 -6.60 -37.51
N LYS A 50 -6.60 -6.48 -36.82
CA LYS A 50 -6.63 -6.19 -35.40
C LYS A 50 -6.22 -7.43 -34.59
N THR A 51 -5.13 -7.36 -33.87
CA THR A 51 -4.71 -8.42 -32.95
C THR A 51 -5.16 -8.04 -31.54
N PRO A 52 -6.09 -8.77 -30.93
CA PRO A 52 -6.63 -8.39 -29.61
C PRO A 52 -5.57 -8.58 -28.52
N ILE A 53 -5.54 -7.64 -27.58
CA ILE A 53 -4.77 -7.71 -26.35
C ILE A 53 -5.68 -7.36 -25.17
N SER A 54 -5.58 -8.07 -24.08
CA SER A 54 -6.36 -7.84 -22.86
C SER A 54 -5.47 -7.93 -21.64
N PRO A 55 -5.89 -7.40 -20.49
CA PRO A 55 -5.14 -7.55 -19.25
C PRO A 55 -4.76 -9.00 -18.98
N GLY A 56 -3.50 -9.23 -18.63
CA GLY A 56 -2.95 -10.56 -18.39
C GLY A 56 -2.54 -11.34 -19.67
N ARG A 57 -2.73 -10.78 -20.88
CA ARG A 57 -2.26 -11.40 -22.12
C ARG A 57 -0.92 -10.81 -22.55
N TYR A 58 -0.01 -11.70 -22.98
CA TYR A 58 1.32 -11.37 -23.48
C TYR A 58 1.52 -11.97 -24.86
N LEU A 59 1.89 -11.12 -25.82
CA LEU A 59 2.11 -11.52 -27.20
C LEU A 59 3.56 -11.28 -27.59
N LYS A 60 4.21 -12.26 -28.19
CA LYS A 60 5.54 -12.13 -28.79
C LYS A 60 5.39 -11.89 -30.28
N ILE A 61 5.97 -10.80 -30.76
CA ILE A 61 6.04 -10.45 -32.18
C ILE A 61 7.44 -10.78 -32.65
N THR A 62 7.56 -11.70 -33.59
CA THR A 62 8.85 -12.17 -34.11
C THR A 62 8.87 -12.02 -35.63
N ALA A 63 9.99 -11.57 -36.19
CA ALA A 63 10.21 -11.56 -37.62
C ALA A 63 11.65 -11.94 -37.96
N ARG A 64 11.86 -12.62 -39.08
CA ARG A 64 13.18 -12.93 -39.65
C ARG A 64 13.49 -11.96 -40.77
N VAL A 65 14.64 -11.29 -40.67
CA VAL A 65 15.04 -10.20 -41.56
C VAL A 65 16.45 -10.39 -42.04
N LYS A 66 16.74 -10.05 -43.30
CA LYS A 66 18.10 -9.95 -43.81
C LYS A 66 18.28 -8.78 -44.76
N ALA A 67 19.47 -8.17 -44.75
CA ALA A 67 19.85 -7.17 -45.74
C ALA A 67 20.37 -7.83 -46.99
N ILE A 68 19.97 -7.32 -48.16
CA ILE A 68 20.39 -7.83 -49.47
C ILE A 68 21.43 -6.92 -50.10
N SER A 69 21.18 -5.60 -50.11
CA SER A 69 22.10 -4.61 -50.66
C SER A 69 21.83 -3.22 -50.14
N GLY A 70 22.69 -2.27 -50.45
CA GLY A 70 22.53 -0.85 -50.06
C GLY A 70 22.88 -0.57 -48.61
N ASN A 71 22.23 0.44 -48.00
CA ASN A 71 22.48 0.80 -46.63
C ASN A 71 21.86 -0.19 -45.63
N PHE A 72 22.52 -0.42 -44.52
CA PHE A 72 21.99 -1.27 -43.45
C PHE A 72 21.01 -0.49 -42.57
N PRO A 73 19.73 -0.83 -42.54
CA PRO A 73 18.79 -0.28 -41.58
C PRO A 73 18.95 -0.97 -40.21
N SER A 74 18.52 -0.28 -39.16
CA SER A 74 18.19 -0.92 -37.90
C SER A 74 16.71 -1.30 -37.92
N VAL A 75 16.39 -2.45 -37.37
CA VAL A 75 15.04 -3.04 -37.38
C VAL A 75 14.57 -3.30 -35.95
N ARG A 76 13.29 -3.12 -35.69
CA ARG A 76 12.64 -3.48 -34.43
C ARG A 76 11.23 -3.96 -34.67
N SER A 77 10.74 -4.84 -33.78
CA SER A 77 9.32 -5.14 -33.69
C SER A 77 8.57 -3.94 -33.12
N ALA A 78 7.40 -3.63 -33.65
CA ALA A 78 6.63 -2.48 -33.22
C ALA A 78 5.13 -2.68 -33.50
N GLY A 79 4.27 -1.88 -32.89
CA GLY A 79 2.84 -1.93 -33.05
C GLY A 79 2.18 -0.58 -32.89
N TRP A 80 1.00 -0.42 -33.48
CA TRP A 80 0.10 0.69 -33.22
C TRP A 80 -0.98 0.21 -32.22
N ALA A 81 -1.16 0.92 -31.12
CA ALA A 81 -2.10 0.56 -30.06
C ALA A 81 -3.44 1.26 -30.24
N GLY A 82 -4.52 0.50 -30.26
CA GLY A 82 -5.89 1.01 -30.38
C GLY A 82 -6.79 0.66 -29.21
N THR A 83 -7.78 1.52 -28.95
CA THR A 83 -8.89 1.27 -28.03
C THR A 83 -10.02 0.53 -28.72
N GLU A 84 -11.04 0.08 -27.97
CA GLU A 84 -12.25 -0.53 -28.50
C GLU A 84 -12.99 0.39 -29.49
N ASP A 85 -12.92 1.71 -29.29
CA ASP A 85 -13.52 2.72 -30.16
C ASP A 85 -12.62 3.15 -31.34
N ASP A 86 -11.59 2.37 -31.65
CA ASP A 86 -10.61 2.62 -32.73
C ASP A 86 -9.77 3.89 -32.55
N LEU A 87 -9.61 4.39 -31.32
CA LEU A 87 -8.79 5.55 -31.01
C LEU A 87 -7.35 5.13 -30.73
N HIS A 88 -6.39 5.92 -31.19
CA HIS A 88 -4.97 5.71 -30.91
C HIS A 88 -4.62 5.93 -29.44
N VAL A 89 -3.75 5.07 -28.90
CA VAL A 89 -3.20 5.17 -27.54
C VAL A 89 -1.70 5.55 -27.63
N PRO A 90 -1.36 6.84 -27.83
CA PRO A 90 0.00 7.27 -28.18
C PRO A 90 0.99 7.24 -27.01
N TRP A 91 0.52 7.19 -25.75
CA TRP A 91 1.35 7.25 -24.55
C TRP A 91 1.95 5.92 -24.11
N VAL A 92 1.61 4.81 -24.79
CA VAL A 92 2.19 3.50 -24.50
C VAL A 92 3.46 3.24 -25.31
N THR A 93 4.32 2.33 -24.83
CA THR A 93 5.53 1.93 -25.56
C THR A 93 5.16 1.09 -26.78
N GLN A 94 5.23 1.66 -27.98
CA GLN A 94 4.79 1.03 -29.22
C GLN A 94 5.91 0.34 -30.01
N ALA A 95 7.12 0.30 -29.48
CA ALA A 95 8.27 -0.26 -30.18
C ALA A 95 9.23 -0.97 -29.22
N GLY A 96 9.68 -2.12 -29.63
CA GLY A 96 10.68 -2.91 -28.94
C GLY A 96 12.12 -2.46 -29.21
N PRO A 97 13.11 -3.26 -28.77
CA PRO A 97 14.52 -2.96 -28.91
C PRO A 97 14.96 -2.90 -30.40
N LEU A 98 15.90 -2.00 -30.68
CA LEU A 98 16.42 -1.78 -32.02
C LEU A 98 17.58 -2.73 -32.29
N THR A 99 17.53 -3.48 -33.38
CA THR A 99 18.58 -4.39 -33.84
C THR A 99 19.21 -3.89 -35.12
N GLU A 100 20.52 -3.74 -35.16
CA GLU A 100 21.27 -3.29 -36.34
C GLU A 100 21.58 -4.45 -37.28
N LEU A 101 21.26 -4.30 -38.57
CA LEU A 101 21.77 -5.18 -39.62
C LEU A 101 23.20 -4.77 -39.95
N LYS A 102 24.13 -5.74 -40.00
CA LYS A 102 25.57 -5.47 -40.22
C LYS A 102 26.18 -6.20 -41.40
N ASN A 103 25.53 -7.26 -41.88
CA ASN A 103 26.04 -8.09 -42.93
C ASN A 103 24.94 -8.44 -43.93
N TYR A 104 25.26 -8.45 -45.22
CA TYR A 104 24.35 -8.91 -46.25
C TYR A 104 24.16 -10.43 -46.18
N GLY A 105 22.94 -10.88 -46.46
CA GLY A 105 22.57 -12.29 -46.50
C GLY A 105 22.46 -12.96 -45.12
N ASN A 106 22.89 -12.29 -44.07
CA ASN A 106 22.76 -12.82 -42.71
C ASN A 106 21.30 -12.67 -42.22
N VAL A 107 20.69 -13.78 -41.82
CA VAL A 107 19.35 -13.80 -41.24
C VAL A 107 19.42 -13.45 -39.76
N ILE A 108 18.69 -12.44 -39.36
CA ILE A 108 18.53 -12.01 -37.96
C ILE A 108 17.06 -12.16 -37.58
N GLU A 109 16.84 -12.70 -36.39
CA GLU A 109 15.54 -12.70 -35.74
C GLU A 109 15.39 -11.43 -34.90
N VAL A 110 14.29 -10.70 -35.10
CA VAL A 110 13.91 -9.52 -34.35
C VAL A 110 12.62 -9.83 -33.63
N SER A 111 12.61 -9.69 -32.32
CA SER A 111 11.41 -9.95 -31.54
C SER A 111 11.18 -8.89 -30.46
N ALA A 112 9.93 -8.76 -30.03
CA ALA A 112 9.55 -8.00 -28.84
C ALA A 112 8.31 -8.62 -28.24
N ILE A 113 8.19 -8.51 -26.92
CA ILE A 113 7.00 -8.92 -26.19
C ILE A 113 6.17 -7.68 -25.83
N VAL A 114 4.88 -7.74 -26.12
CA VAL A 114 3.88 -6.75 -25.73
C VAL A 114 2.94 -7.35 -24.69
N GLY A 115 2.61 -6.55 -23.66
CA GLY A 115 1.69 -6.99 -22.62
C GLY A 115 1.07 -5.82 -21.87
N SER A 116 0.08 -6.11 -21.02
CA SER A 116 -0.60 -5.09 -20.23
C SER A 116 0.23 -4.60 -19.04
N GLY A 117 1.09 -5.44 -18.47
CA GLY A 117 1.88 -5.15 -17.28
C GLY A 117 3.38 -5.10 -17.53
N GLN A 118 4.09 -4.41 -16.62
CA GLN A 118 5.54 -4.36 -16.65
C GLN A 118 6.10 -5.63 -15.97
N ARG A 119 6.52 -6.59 -16.80
CA ARG A 119 7.14 -7.84 -16.36
C ARG A 119 8.54 -7.98 -16.95
N PRO A 120 9.40 -8.84 -16.39
CA PRO A 120 10.66 -9.19 -17.04
C PRO A 120 10.44 -9.61 -18.50
N GLU A 121 11.31 -9.12 -19.41
CA GLU A 121 11.27 -9.38 -20.83
C GLU A 121 10.09 -8.77 -21.62
N VAL A 122 9.20 -8.00 -21.00
CA VAL A 122 8.16 -7.23 -21.69
C VAL A 122 8.74 -5.91 -22.17
N ASP A 123 8.88 -5.78 -23.50
CA ASP A 123 9.47 -4.59 -24.16
C ASP A 123 8.46 -3.47 -24.36
N MET A 124 7.21 -3.84 -24.63
CA MET A 124 6.12 -2.92 -24.96
C MET A 124 5.00 -3.05 -23.93
N VAL A 125 4.97 -2.14 -22.94
CA VAL A 125 3.94 -2.11 -21.90
C VAL A 125 2.80 -1.23 -22.39
N TRP A 126 1.59 -1.82 -22.55
CA TRP A 126 0.42 -1.15 -23.13
C TRP A 126 -0.67 -0.82 -22.12
N GLY A 127 -0.56 -1.28 -20.88
CA GLY A 127 -1.56 -1.01 -19.85
C GLY A 127 -2.92 -1.66 -20.17
N THR A 128 -3.97 -1.07 -19.62
CA THR A 128 -5.35 -1.59 -19.76
C THR A 128 -6.20 -0.82 -20.78
N THR A 129 -5.67 0.29 -21.33
CA THR A 129 -6.42 1.16 -22.26
C THR A 129 -6.39 0.61 -23.69
N ALA A 130 -5.26 0.01 -24.10
CA ALA A 130 -5.14 -0.61 -25.40
C ALA A 130 -5.86 -1.98 -25.41
N THR A 131 -6.75 -2.19 -26.36
CA THR A 131 -7.53 -3.42 -26.49
C THR A 131 -7.14 -4.26 -27.71
N TYR A 132 -6.44 -3.65 -28.67
CA TYR A 132 -5.87 -4.35 -29.82
C TYR A 132 -4.64 -3.62 -30.38
N GLY A 133 -3.89 -4.30 -31.25
CA GLY A 133 -2.77 -3.71 -31.98
C GLY A 133 -2.68 -4.12 -33.44
N HIS A 134 -2.06 -3.23 -34.24
CA HIS A 134 -1.55 -3.53 -35.57
C HIS A 134 -0.03 -3.73 -35.47
N PHE A 135 0.41 -4.96 -35.41
CA PHE A 135 1.82 -5.29 -35.17
C PHE A 135 2.61 -5.46 -36.47
N GLY A 136 3.91 -5.27 -36.35
CA GLY A 136 4.84 -5.39 -37.43
C GLY A 136 6.24 -4.93 -37.11
N LEU A 137 6.91 -4.27 -38.06
CA LEU A 137 8.30 -3.82 -37.94
C LEU A 137 8.44 -2.33 -38.25
N ASP A 138 9.45 -1.71 -37.64
CA ASP A 138 10.00 -0.43 -38.06
C ASP A 138 11.41 -0.61 -38.62
N LEU A 139 11.68 0.04 -39.72
CA LEU A 139 13.00 0.14 -40.36
C LEU A 139 13.52 1.57 -40.19
N LYS A 140 14.60 1.75 -39.42
CA LYS A 140 15.20 3.05 -39.13
C LYS A 140 16.57 3.23 -39.78
N GLY A 141 16.95 4.48 -40.04
CA GLY A 141 18.27 4.85 -40.52
C GLY A 141 18.28 5.30 -42.00
N LYS A 142 19.42 5.16 -42.67
CA LYS A 142 19.63 5.66 -44.05
C LYS A 142 18.74 4.94 -45.05
N ASN A 143 18.24 5.69 -46.04
CA ASN A 143 17.46 5.15 -47.15
C ASN A 143 18.34 4.38 -48.17
N GLY A 144 17.73 3.59 -49.06
CA GLY A 144 18.42 2.84 -50.11
C GLY A 144 18.90 1.44 -49.68
N GLY A 145 18.50 0.99 -48.49
CA GLY A 145 18.71 -0.41 -48.10
C GLY A 145 17.63 -1.32 -48.64
N LEU A 146 18.01 -2.41 -49.28
CA LEU A 146 17.12 -3.49 -49.76
C LEU A 146 17.15 -4.61 -48.75
N ILE A 147 16.00 -4.94 -48.17
CA ILE A 147 15.84 -5.96 -47.15
C ILE A 147 14.79 -6.99 -47.53
N ARG A 148 14.93 -8.22 -47.03
CA ARG A 148 13.90 -9.26 -47.10
C ARG A 148 13.40 -9.59 -45.71
N ILE A 149 12.10 -9.74 -45.61
CA ILE A 149 11.38 -9.99 -44.34
C ILE A 149 10.51 -11.22 -44.56
N ALA A 150 10.61 -12.17 -43.65
CA ALA A 150 9.79 -13.36 -43.62
C ALA A 150 9.34 -13.69 -42.20
N ASP A 151 8.38 -14.60 -42.11
CA ASP A 151 7.93 -15.18 -40.83
C ASP A 151 7.55 -14.13 -39.79
N LEU A 152 6.76 -13.11 -40.18
CA LEU A 152 6.16 -12.25 -39.14
C LEU A 152 5.10 -13.05 -38.38
N ILE A 153 5.45 -13.43 -37.18
CA ILE A 153 4.65 -14.30 -36.31
C ILE A 153 4.23 -13.51 -35.08
N ILE A 154 2.97 -13.65 -34.69
CA ILE A 154 2.43 -13.12 -33.45
C ILE A 154 1.95 -14.30 -32.64
N GLU A 155 2.64 -14.60 -31.55
CA GLU A 155 2.37 -15.74 -30.68
C GLU A 155 1.86 -15.29 -29.34
N ASP A 156 0.86 -16.00 -28.82
CA ASP A 156 0.44 -15.84 -27.43
C ASP A 156 1.44 -16.58 -26.53
N VAL A 157 2.24 -15.81 -25.79
CA VAL A 157 3.26 -16.31 -24.87
C VAL A 157 2.85 -16.16 -23.41
N THR A 158 1.57 -15.94 -23.18
CA THR A 158 1.00 -15.81 -21.84
C THR A 158 1.36 -16.99 -20.94
N GLU A 159 1.53 -18.19 -21.52
CA GLU A 159 1.95 -19.39 -20.79
C GLU A 159 3.30 -19.24 -20.06
N LEU A 160 4.20 -18.42 -20.57
CA LEU A 160 5.49 -18.16 -19.90
C LEU A 160 5.31 -17.49 -18.53
N TYR A 161 4.17 -16.86 -18.32
CA TYR A 161 3.79 -16.16 -17.11
C TYR A 161 2.68 -16.89 -16.32
N PHE A 162 2.26 -18.09 -16.76
CA PHE A 162 1.10 -18.82 -16.23
C PHE A 162 1.21 -19.21 -14.76
N GLN A 163 2.38 -19.51 -14.26
CA GLN A 163 2.51 -19.93 -12.84
C GLN A 163 2.01 -18.86 -11.89
N ASP A 164 2.20 -17.59 -12.27
CA ASP A 164 1.74 -16.45 -11.47
C ASP A 164 0.27 -16.08 -11.78
N LEU A 165 -0.20 -16.29 -13.00
CA LEU A 165 -1.52 -15.86 -13.48
C LEU A 165 -2.68 -16.80 -13.14
N LEU A 166 -2.43 -18.10 -12.96
CA LEU A 166 -3.51 -19.09 -12.75
C LEU A 166 -4.09 -19.03 -11.35
N THR A 167 -3.27 -18.72 -10.35
CA THR A 167 -3.67 -18.68 -8.94
C THR A 167 -3.90 -17.28 -8.41
N HIS A 168 -3.27 -16.27 -9.03
CA HIS A 168 -3.25 -14.89 -8.58
C HIS A 168 -3.70 -13.91 -9.67
N ILE A 169 -4.12 -12.74 -9.24
CA ILE A 169 -4.32 -11.55 -10.06
C ILE A 169 -3.20 -10.58 -9.71
N ASP A 170 -2.34 -10.28 -10.68
CA ASP A 170 -1.20 -9.39 -10.47
C ASP A 170 -1.60 -7.92 -10.66
N VAL A 171 -1.27 -7.05 -9.69
CA VAL A 171 -1.59 -5.62 -9.78
C VAL A 171 -0.86 -4.92 -10.95
N TRP A 172 0.27 -5.44 -11.41
CA TRP A 172 0.98 -4.92 -12.58
C TRP A 172 0.15 -5.02 -13.86
N ASP A 173 -0.61 -6.11 -14.04
CA ASP A 173 -1.49 -6.30 -15.20
C ASP A 173 -2.63 -5.28 -15.26
N TYR A 174 -2.89 -4.59 -14.15
CA TYR A 174 -3.90 -3.54 -14.01
C TYR A 174 -3.30 -2.13 -13.95
N GLY A 175 -1.99 -2.00 -14.24
CA GLY A 175 -1.32 -0.72 -14.40
C GLY A 175 -0.64 -0.18 -13.14
N ALA A 176 -0.45 -1.00 -12.11
CA ALA A 176 0.40 -0.61 -10.98
C ALA A 176 1.87 -0.52 -11.43
N LEU A 177 2.59 0.48 -10.95
CA LEU A 177 4.00 0.70 -11.29
C LEU A 177 4.96 0.28 -10.18
N GLY A 178 4.57 0.44 -8.92
CA GLY A 178 5.41 0.09 -7.78
C GLY A 178 6.68 0.93 -7.67
N ASP A 179 6.67 2.16 -8.20
CA ASP A 179 7.80 3.10 -8.25
C ASP A 179 7.94 3.98 -6.99
N GLY A 180 7.01 3.86 -6.06
CA GLY A 180 6.95 4.61 -4.80
C GLY A 180 6.44 6.05 -4.92
N THR A 181 6.08 6.51 -6.11
CA THR A 181 5.66 7.89 -6.39
C THR A 181 4.31 8.00 -7.07
N THR A 182 4.05 7.15 -8.03
CA THR A 182 2.76 7.10 -8.74
C THR A 182 1.67 6.53 -7.83
N ASP A 183 0.47 7.11 -7.86
CA ASP A 183 -0.66 6.59 -7.09
C ASP A 183 -1.24 5.35 -7.75
N ASP A 184 -0.84 4.18 -7.28
CA ASP A 184 -1.25 2.87 -7.78
C ASP A 184 -2.66 2.46 -7.33
N ARG A 185 -3.36 3.27 -6.55
CA ARG A 185 -4.67 2.94 -5.97
C ARG A 185 -5.69 2.45 -6.99
N ALA A 186 -5.74 3.07 -8.17
CA ALA A 186 -6.69 2.69 -9.22
C ALA A 186 -6.43 1.27 -9.75
N ALA A 187 -5.16 0.90 -9.91
CA ALA A 187 -4.74 -0.43 -10.35
C ALA A 187 -5.14 -1.51 -9.31
N PHE A 188 -4.93 -1.24 -8.02
CA PHE A 188 -5.36 -2.15 -6.95
C PHE A 188 -6.88 -2.36 -6.92
N ILE A 189 -7.69 -1.31 -7.13
CA ILE A 189 -9.14 -1.43 -7.21
C ILE A 189 -9.56 -2.25 -8.44
N ALA A 190 -8.92 -2.02 -9.58
CA ALA A 190 -9.20 -2.77 -10.81
C ALA A 190 -8.83 -4.25 -10.66
N ALA A 191 -7.68 -4.55 -10.04
CA ALA A 191 -7.26 -5.92 -9.73
C ALA A 191 -8.25 -6.62 -8.78
N ASP A 192 -8.69 -5.92 -7.71
CA ASP A 192 -9.67 -6.45 -6.76
C ASP A 192 -11.00 -6.78 -7.44
N ALA A 193 -11.50 -5.88 -8.29
CA ALA A 193 -12.72 -6.10 -9.06
C ALA A 193 -12.62 -7.29 -10.03
N ALA A 194 -11.44 -7.47 -10.65
CA ALA A 194 -11.19 -8.57 -11.59
C ALA A 194 -10.82 -9.89 -10.91
N SER A 195 -10.56 -9.88 -9.61
CA SER A 195 -10.08 -11.07 -8.89
C SER A 195 -11.09 -12.21 -8.86
N LEU A 196 -12.38 -11.92 -8.81
CA LEU A 196 -13.47 -12.91 -8.66
C LEU A 196 -13.21 -13.90 -7.52
N GLY A 197 -12.57 -13.43 -6.45
CA GLY A 197 -12.22 -14.22 -5.27
C GLY A 197 -10.85 -14.91 -5.35
N ARG A 198 -10.10 -14.79 -6.46
CA ARG A 198 -8.68 -15.19 -6.53
C ARG A 198 -7.82 -14.27 -5.69
N GLU A 199 -6.65 -14.75 -5.29
CA GLU A 199 -5.69 -13.94 -4.53
C GLU A 199 -5.08 -12.84 -5.42
N ILE A 200 -4.92 -11.64 -4.87
CA ILE A 200 -4.20 -10.54 -5.53
C ILE A 200 -2.72 -10.66 -5.14
N LEU A 201 -1.85 -10.77 -6.14
CA LEU A 201 -0.41 -10.67 -5.97
C LEU A 201 0.02 -9.22 -6.08
N VAL A 202 0.79 -8.76 -5.10
CA VAL A 202 1.47 -7.47 -5.11
C VAL A 202 2.96 -7.75 -5.25
N PRO A 203 3.54 -7.70 -6.47
CA PRO A 203 4.94 -8.04 -6.70
C PRO A 203 5.90 -7.10 -6.00
N SER A 204 7.19 -7.47 -5.98
CA SER A 204 8.25 -6.67 -5.38
C SER A 204 8.28 -5.25 -5.94
N GLY A 205 8.23 -4.24 -5.07
CA GLY A 205 8.16 -2.82 -5.41
C GLY A 205 7.69 -1.98 -4.23
N SER A 206 7.57 -0.67 -4.45
CA SER A 206 7.03 0.27 -3.46
C SER A 206 5.82 0.98 -4.04
N TYR A 207 4.62 0.66 -3.58
CA TYR A 207 3.37 1.14 -4.16
C TYR A 207 2.81 2.29 -3.33
N PHE A 208 2.73 3.48 -3.92
CA PHE A 208 2.10 4.62 -3.26
C PHE A 208 0.58 4.57 -3.44
N ILE A 209 -0.13 4.68 -2.33
CA ILE A 209 -1.60 4.68 -2.27
C ILE A 209 -2.04 5.99 -1.61
N GLY A 210 -2.49 6.94 -2.41
CA GLY A 210 -2.76 8.31 -1.98
C GLY A 210 -3.98 8.47 -1.05
N ARG A 211 -4.87 7.47 -0.98
CA ARG A 211 -6.09 7.49 -0.13
C ARG A 211 -6.35 6.12 0.47
N SER A 212 -7.35 6.02 1.35
CA SER A 212 -7.78 4.73 1.91
C SER A 212 -8.15 3.74 0.80
N LEU A 213 -7.78 2.48 1.00
CA LEU A 213 -7.99 1.37 0.07
C LEU A 213 -8.66 0.21 0.79
N THR A 214 -9.73 -0.33 0.21
CA THR A 214 -10.38 -1.56 0.67
C THR A 214 -10.19 -2.63 -0.39
N LEU A 215 -9.75 -3.82 0.03
CA LEU A 215 -9.58 -5.00 -0.83
C LEU A 215 -10.48 -6.12 -0.30
N HIS A 216 -11.26 -6.70 -1.21
CA HIS A 216 -12.24 -7.75 -0.90
C HIS A 216 -11.69 -9.14 -1.18
N ALA A 217 -10.70 -9.26 -2.04
CA ALA A 217 -9.99 -10.50 -2.31
C ALA A 217 -8.87 -10.75 -1.28
N PRO A 218 -8.42 -12.00 -1.13
CA PRO A 218 -7.15 -12.31 -0.45
C PRO A 218 -5.99 -11.59 -1.16
N VAL A 219 -4.96 -11.19 -0.39
CA VAL A 219 -3.81 -10.44 -0.95
C VAL A 219 -2.49 -11.03 -0.46
N SER A 220 -1.58 -11.29 -1.39
CA SER A 220 -0.20 -11.65 -1.11
C SER A 220 0.72 -10.48 -1.40
N PHE A 221 1.44 -10.00 -0.38
CA PHE A 221 2.37 -8.88 -0.51
C PHE A 221 3.81 -9.40 -0.57
N GLU A 222 4.47 -9.20 -1.72
CA GLU A 222 5.92 -9.27 -1.90
C GLU A 222 6.55 -7.88 -1.89
N GLY A 223 5.84 -6.90 -2.42
CA GLY A 223 6.16 -5.48 -2.34
C GLY A 223 5.55 -4.79 -1.13
N THR A 224 5.87 -3.51 -0.95
CA THR A 224 5.42 -2.71 0.18
C THR A 224 4.52 -1.56 -0.24
N LEU A 225 3.57 -1.23 0.62
CA LEU A 225 2.67 -0.09 0.44
C LEU A 225 3.20 1.15 1.17
N ARG A 226 3.05 2.29 0.55
CA ARG A 226 3.25 3.62 1.15
C ARG A 226 1.92 4.36 1.18
N MET A 227 1.45 4.68 2.36
CA MET A 227 0.18 5.39 2.57
C MET A 227 0.37 6.57 3.52
N GLU A 228 -0.36 7.65 3.29
CA GLU A 228 -0.40 8.76 4.23
C GLU A 228 -0.85 8.32 5.64
N GLY A 229 -0.45 9.09 6.67
CA GLY A 229 -0.68 8.70 8.06
C GLY A 229 -2.13 8.37 8.41
N ARG A 230 -3.10 9.06 7.81
CA ARG A 230 -4.54 8.86 8.06
C ARG A 230 -5.23 7.91 7.07
N SER A 231 -4.58 7.56 5.98
CA SER A 231 -5.13 6.61 5.00
C SER A 231 -5.15 5.21 5.57
N VAL A 232 -6.26 4.51 5.37
CA VAL A 232 -6.54 3.18 5.95
C VAL A 232 -6.48 2.12 4.87
N LEU A 233 -5.76 1.04 5.13
CA LEU A 233 -5.85 -0.19 4.36
C LEU A 233 -6.87 -1.12 5.04
N SER A 234 -7.93 -1.48 4.35
CA SER A 234 -8.94 -2.42 4.85
C SER A 234 -8.89 -3.71 4.06
N LEU A 235 -8.51 -4.81 4.72
CA LEU A 235 -8.48 -6.16 4.15
C LEU A 235 -9.67 -6.93 4.69
N THR A 236 -10.59 -7.36 3.82
CA THR A 236 -11.81 -8.05 4.25
C THR A 236 -11.63 -9.55 4.49
N LYS A 237 -10.61 -10.17 3.87
CA LYS A 237 -10.36 -11.62 3.96
C LYS A 237 -9.20 -12.00 4.86
N GLN A 238 -8.09 -11.28 4.79
CA GLN A 238 -6.86 -11.60 5.54
C GLN A 238 -6.54 -10.50 6.55
N PHE A 239 -7.40 -10.37 7.56
CA PHE A 239 -7.26 -9.35 8.60
C PHE A 239 -6.44 -9.88 9.78
N ASP A 240 -5.14 -10.00 9.57
CA ASP A 240 -4.17 -10.41 10.59
C ASP A 240 -2.92 -9.51 10.55
N LEU A 241 -2.20 -9.44 11.67
CA LEU A 241 -1.02 -8.60 11.78
C LEU A 241 0.12 -9.00 10.84
N PRO A 242 0.43 -10.29 10.63
CA PRO A 242 1.46 -10.69 9.66
C PRO A 242 1.25 -10.15 8.25
N THR A 243 0.01 -10.11 7.78
CA THR A 243 -0.33 -9.57 6.45
C THR A 243 -0.09 -8.06 6.40
N TYR A 244 -0.46 -7.30 7.44
CA TYR A 244 -0.14 -5.88 7.52
C TYR A 244 1.36 -5.59 7.64
N ILE A 245 2.11 -6.43 8.36
CA ILE A 245 3.58 -6.29 8.42
C ILE A 245 4.21 -6.50 7.04
N ARG A 246 3.76 -7.51 6.28
CA ARG A 246 4.22 -7.70 4.90
C ARG A 246 3.85 -6.51 4.02
N ALA A 247 2.61 -6.02 4.12
CA ALA A 247 2.13 -4.88 3.35
C ALA A 247 2.92 -3.59 3.58
N PHE A 248 3.44 -3.35 4.79
CA PHE A 248 4.15 -2.10 5.11
C PHE A 248 5.66 -2.27 5.35
N GLY A 249 6.16 -3.51 5.39
CA GLY A 249 7.59 -3.81 5.55
C GLY A 249 8.15 -3.55 6.95
N GLU A 250 7.35 -3.04 7.90
CA GLU A 250 7.76 -2.65 9.25
C GLU A 250 6.73 -3.09 10.29
N GLU A 251 7.19 -3.63 11.44
CA GLU A 251 6.30 -4.19 12.46
C GLU A 251 5.43 -3.15 13.15
N GLU A 252 6.01 -2.02 13.58
CA GLU A 252 5.28 -0.95 14.26
C GLU A 252 4.27 -0.29 13.33
N LEU A 253 4.69 0.04 12.10
CA LEU A 253 3.81 0.64 11.10
C LEU A 253 2.70 -0.34 10.69
N GLY A 254 3.01 -1.60 10.46
CA GLY A 254 2.03 -2.65 10.18
C GLY A 254 0.98 -2.77 11.29
N PHE A 255 1.42 -2.77 12.56
CA PHE A 255 0.53 -2.76 13.71
C PHE A 255 -0.36 -1.50 13.75
N VAL A 256 0.21 -0.31 13.54
CA VAL A 256 -0.54 0.95 13.51
C VAL A 256 -1.61 0.92 12.42
N LYS A 257 -1.26 0.49 11.21
CA LYS A 257 -2.19 0.42 10.09
C LYS A 257 -3.28 -0.64 10.27
N ALA A 258 -2.94 -1.81 10.79
CA ALA A 258 -3.92 -2.84 11.15
C ALA A 258 -4.91 -2.34 12.22
N PHE A 259 -4.40 -1.62 13.22
CA PHE A 259 -5.24 -1.07 14.27
C PHE A 259 -6.10 0.11 13.79
N GLN A 260 -5.58 0.97 12.91
CA GLN A 260 -6.39 1.99 12.23
C GLN A 260 -7.56 1.35 11.48
N SER A 261 -7.32 0.28 10.73
CA SER A 261 -8.35 -0.46 10.00
C SER A 261 -9.38 -1.07 10.96
N LEU A 262 -8.95 -1.69 12.05
CA LEU A 262 -9.84 -2.24 13.08
C LEU A 262 -10.76 -1.18 13.68
N LEU A 263 -10.28 0.05 13.88
CA LEU A 263 -11.04 1.16 14.46
C LEU A 263 -11.93 1.87 13.43
N SER A 264 -11.65 1.75 12.14
CA SER A 264 -12.36 2.49 11.09
C SER A 264 -13.66 1.79 10.65
N ASP A 265 -13.58 0.97 9.63
CA ASP A 265 -14.78 0.39 8.99
C ASP A 265 -14.62 -1.12 8.74
N SER A 266 -13.74 -1.76 9.52
CA SER A 266 -13.54 -3.19 9.43
C SER A 266 -14.75 -3.95 9.94
N ASP A 267 -15.21 -4.94 9.18
CA ASP A 267 -16.20 -5.92 9.61
C ASP A 267 -15.65 -6.87 10.69
N HIS A 268 -14.35 -6.82 10.92
CA HIS A 268 -13.67 -7.65 11.92
C HIS A 268 -13.80 -7.06 13.33
N GLU A 269 -14.15 -7.90 14.29
CA GLU A 269 -14.22 -7.55 15.71
C GLU A 269 -12.84 -7.53 16.37
N SER A 270 -11.88 -8.29 15.84
CA SER A 270 -10.57 -8.47 16.45
C SER A 270 -9.42 -8.51 15.45
N LEU A 271 -8.27 -7.99 15.88
CA LEU A 271 -6.97 -8.15 15.22
C LEU A 271 -6.21 -9.30 15.90
N ASP A 272 -5.84 -10.32 15.14
CA ASP A 272 -4.97 -11.41 15.60
C ASP A 272 -3.50 -11.04 15.32
N MET A 273 -2.68 -11.05 16.35
CA MET A 273 -1.25 -10.77 16.24
C MET A 273 -0.42 -12.01 15.87
N ALA A 274 -1.05 -13.18 15.72
CA ALA A 274 -0.41 -14.45 15.36
C ALA A 274 0.82 -14.82 16.24
N GLY A 275 0.73 -14.56 17.55
CA GLY A 275 1.80 -14.83 18.49
C GLY A 275 2.98 -13.86 18.44
N ARG A 276 2.92 -12.80 17.62
CA ARG A 276 4.04 -11.89 17.43
C ARG A 276 4.22 -10.92 18.60
N ARG A 277 5.47 -10.55 18.82
CA ARG A 277 5.87 -9.46 19.71
C ARG A 277 6.22 -8.24 18.84
N VAL A 278 5.44 -7.17 18.97
CA VAL A 278 5.69 -5.91 18.25
C VAL A 278 6.40 -4.93 19.17
N THR A 279 7.50 -4.38 18.71
CA THR A 279 8.26 -3.33 19.41
C THR A 279 7.64 -1.98 19.09
N ILE A 280 7.29 -1.22 20.13
CA ILE A 280 6.72 0.12 20.04
C ILE A 280 7.76 1.13 20.59
N ASN A 281 8.18 2.05 19.74
CA ASN A 281 9.26 2.98 20.03
C ASN A 281 8.79 4.27 20.74
N GLY A 282 7.48 4.47 20.84
CA GLY A 282 6.90 5.64 21.53
C GLY A 282 5.41 5.48 21.77
N PRO A 283 4.81 6.37 22.58
CA PRO A 283 3.37 6.33 22.82
C PRO A 283 2.54 6.49 21.55
N LEU A 284 1.64 5.57 21.28
CA LEU A 284 0.72 5.61 20.16
C LEU A 284 -0.65 6.16 20.58
N ASP A 285 -1.00 7.33 20.04
CA ASP A 285 -2.35 7.90 20.19
C ASP A 285 -3.27 7.38 19.07
N MET A 286 -3.98 6.32 19.37
CA MET A 286 -4.81 5.62 18.39
C MET A 286 -6.06 6.42 17.98
N ALA A 287 -6.57 7.29 18.85
CA ALA A 287 -7.67 8.18 18.49
C ALA A 287 -7.22 9.20 17.44
N ARG A 288 -6.04 9.78 17.64
CA ARG A 288 -5.43 10.71 16.67
C ARG A 288 -5.08 10.01 15.36
N LEU A 289 -4.49 8.82 15.42
CA LEU A 289 -4.11 8.04 14.24
C LEU A 289 -5.33 7.59 13.42
N SER A 290 -6.42 7.17 14.08
CA SER A 290 -7.65 6.79 13.40
C SER A 290 -8.52 7.98 12.97
N GLY A 291 -8.21 9.20 13.44
CA GLY A 291 -9.03 10.39 13.21
C GLY A 291 -10.42 10.34 13.87
N ARG A 292 -10.63 9.39 14.80
CA ARG A 292 -11.90 9.19 15.49
C ARG A 292 -11.85 9.75 16.90
N ASN A 293 -12.95 10.36 17.30
CA ASN A 293 -13.12 10.89 18.63
C ASN A 293 -14.13 10.12 19.50
N ARG A 294 -14.76 9.09 18.90
CA ARG A 294 -15.69 8.18 19.57
C ARG A 294 -15.52 6.76 19.03
N PHE A 295 -15.63 5.79 19.91
CA PHE A 295 -15.62 4.37 19.56
C PHE A 295 -16.96 3.77 19.97
N ALA A 296 -17.78 3.37 18.98
CA ALA A 296 -19.13 2.87 19.20
C ALA A 296 -19.15 1.35 19.43
N GLN A 297 -18.13 0.63 18.96
CA GLN A 297 -18.08 -0.83 18.97
C GLN A 297 -16.90 -1.31 19.81
N ARG A 298 -17.08 -2.49 20.42
CA ARG A 298 -15.99 -3.21 21.06
C ARG A 298 -15.01 -3.71 20.00
N ARG A 299 -13.72 -3.50 20.22
CA ARG A 299 -12.63 -4.03 19.38
C ARG A 299 -11.63 -4.78 20.26
N VAL A 300 -11.04 -5.82 19.72
CA VAL A 300 -10.16 -6.73 20.45
C VAL A 300 -8.84 -6.87 19.70
N ILE A 301 -7.71 -6.82 20.42
CA ILE A 301 -6.41 -7.26 19.93
C ILE A 301 -6.06 -8.49 20.73
N ARG A 302 -5.66 -9.56 20.06
CA ARG A 302 -5.41 -10.84 20.70
C ARG A 302 -4.15 -11.54 20.18
N ASN A 303 -3.71 -12.55 20.95
CA ASN A 303 -2.66 -13.47 20.54
C ASN A 303 -1.35 -12.76 20.16
N GLY A 304 -0.83 -11.90 21.06
CA GLY A 304 0.43 -11.22 20.83
C GLY A 304 0.94 -10.42 22.01
N GLN A 305 2.07 -9.76 21.82
CA GLN A 305 2.75 -8.96 22.83
C GLN A 305 3.16 -7.60 22.25
N LEU A 306 2.95 -6.51 23.01
CA LEU A 306 3.52 -5.20 22.73
C LEU A 306 4.72 -4.97 23.66
N TYR A 307 5.85 -4.58 23.11
CA TYR A 307 7.07 -4.31 23.84
C TYR A 307 7.44 -2.83 23.67
N ALA A 308 7.47 -2.09 24.79
CA ALA A 308 7.90 -0.70 24.80
C ALA A 308 9.43 -0.64 24.80
N ALA A 309 10.03 -0.08 23.75
CA ALA A 309 11.46 0.14 23.64
C ALA A 309 11.82 1.62 23.87
N GLY A 310 13.03 1.87 24.37
CA GLY A 310 13.55 3.21 24.59
C GLY A 310 13.13 3.81 25.94
N ASP A 311 14.07 3.89 26.88
CA ASP A 311 13.77 4.28 28.27
C ASP A 311 13.32 5.74 28.42
N SER A 312 13.88 6.68 27.65
CA SER A 312 13.64 8.11 27.82
C SER A 312 12.25 8.57 27.33
N VAL A 313 11.73 7.93 26.30
CA VAL A 313 10.43 8.28 25.71
C VAL A 313 9.27 7.89 26.63
N TRP A 314 9.47 6.88 27.46
CA TRP A 314 8.48 6.35 28.40
C TRP A 314 8.58 6.97 29.81
N ASN A 315 9.55 7.85 30.04
CA ASN A 315 9.72 8.49 31.32
C ASN A 315 8.49 9.34 31.68
N PRO A 316 8.00 9.25 32.91
CA PRO A 316 6.89 10.08 33.35
C PRO A 316 7.30 11.57 33.34
N VAL A 317 6.48 12.39 32.71
CA VAL A 317 6.62 13.84 32.75
C VAL A 317 6.10 14.31 34.10
N MET A 318 6.95 14.92 34.92
CA MET A 318 6.58 15.49 36.19
C MET A 318 6.45 17.00 36.09
N VAL A 319 5.26 17.53 36.39
CA VAL A 319 4.99 18.97 36.45
C VAL A 319 4.71 19.33 37.89
N THR A 320 5.54 20.20 38.46
CA THR A 320 5.29 20.76 39.77
C THR A 320 4.51 22.05 39.63
N SER A 321 3.42 22.17 40.34
CA SER A 321 2.56 23.36 40.31
C SER A 321 2.04 23.70 41.69
N GLN A 322 1.77 24.96 41.89
CA GLN A 322 1.07 25.48 43.06
C GLN A 322 -0.35 25.87 42.65
N GLY A 323 -1.29 25.71 43.55
CA GLY A 323 -2.67 26.07 43.31
C GLY A 323 -3.46 26.28 44.59
N SER A 324 -4.58 26.96 44.50
CA SER A 324 -5.50 27.24 45.61
C SER A 324 -6.64 26.24 45.62
N TYR A 325 -6.91 25.65 46.76
CA TYR A 325 -8.00 24.69 47.00
C TYR A 325 -9.08 25.27 47.85
N SER A 326 -10.34 25.01 47.51
CA SER A 326 -11.51 25.36 48.33
C SER A 326 -12.19 24.10 48.85
N THR A 327 -12.56 24.09 50.14
CA THR A 327 -13.34 22.99 50.73
C THR A 327 -14.78 22.95 50.21
N LEU A 328 -15.28 24.06 49.63
CA LEU A 328 -16.59 24.16 49.02
C LEU A 328 -16.62 23.53 47.61
N ASP A 329 -15.51 23.59 46.90
CA ASP A 329 -15.36 22.96 45.58
C ASP A 329 -14.23 21.93 45.61
N LYS A 330 -14.60 20.71 45.93
CA LYS A 330 -13.67 19.61 46.17
C LYS A 330 -13.09 18.98 44.86
N THR A 331 -13.54 19.44 43.73
CA THR A 331 -13.15 18.87 42.42
C THR A 331 -12.30 19.80 41.59
N HIS A 332 -12.04 21.03 42.03
CA HIS A 332 -11.23 22.00 41.31
C HIS A 332 -10.04 22.52 42.14
N LEU A 333 -8.99 22.84 41.39
CA LEU A 333 -7.86 23.61 41.87
C LEU A 333 -7.80 24.91 41.08
N SER A 334 -7.73 26.05 41.76
CA SER A 334 -7.66 27.37 41.15
C SER A 334 -6.25 27.94 41.26
N ASN A 335 -5.93 28.97 40.47
CA ASN A 335 -4.63 29.65 40.44
C ASN A 335 -3.45 28.69 40.24
N VAL A 336 -3.62 27.73 39.32
CA VAL A 336 -2.60 26.75 39.01
C VAL A 336 -1.47 27.41 38.22
N THR A 337 -0.25 27.45 38.80
CA THR A 337 0.88 28.22 38.23
C THR A 337 1.37 27.69 36.89
N ASN A 338 1.45 26.38 36.69
CA ASN A 338 1.92 25.73 35.45
C ASN A 338 0.80 25.03 34.73
N VAL A 339 -0.38 25.63 34.65
CA VAL A 339 -1.57 25.01 34.10
C VAL A 339 -1.40 24.58 32.64
N ALA A 340 -0.60 25.30 31.84
CA ALA A 340 -0.33 25.00 30.43
C ALA A 340 0.42 23.66 30.21
N ASN A 341 1.23 23.25 31.19
CA ASN A 341 2.02 22.03 31.13
C ASN A 341 1.29 20.83 31.76
N VAL A 342 0.11 21.06 32.33
CA VAL A 342 -0.70 20.00 32.94
C VAL A 342 -1.47 19.26 31.91
N GLN A 343 -1.15 18.00 31.73
CA GLN A 343 -1.87 17.11 30.77
C GLN A 343 -3.11 16.51 31.43
N ILE A 344 -4.21 16.46 30.70
CA ILE A 344 -5.42 15.74 31.12
C ILE A 344 -5.06 14.27 31.34
N GLY A 345 -5.47 13.69 32.49
CA GLY A 345 -5.14 12.35 32.95
C GLY A 345 -3.89 12.22 33.79
N SER A 346 -3.15 13.28 33.97
CA SER A 346 -2.05 13.25 34.93
C SER A 346 -2.52 12.85 36.31
N LEU A 347 -1.78 11.95 36.96
CA LEU A 347 -1.98 11.64 38.38
C LEU A 347 -1.52 12.82 39.22
N VAL A 348 -2.35 13.23 40.15
CA VAL A 348 -2.05 14.31 41.09
C VAL A 348 -1.55 13.71 42.40
N ALA A 349 -0.36 14.12 42.81
CA ALA A 349 0.25 13.71 44.06
C ALA A 349 0.62 14.94 44.90
N GLY A 350 0.48 14.85 46.18
CA GLY A 350 0.80 15.91 47.12
C GLY A 350 0.37 15.56 48.52
N ILE A 351 0.85 16.37 49.53
CA ILE A 351 0.45 16.16 50.91
C ILE A 351 -1.04 16.45 51.04
N GLY A 352 -1.82 15.48 51.54
CA GLY A 352 -3.27 15.61 51.72
C GLY A 352 -4.10 15.32 50.48
N VAL A 353 -3.51 15.08 49.31
CA VAL A 353 -4.19 14.65 48.09
C VAL A 353 -4.66 13.20 48.27
N GLY A 354 -5.87 12.90 47.80
CA GLY A 354 -6.42 11.56 47.81
C GLY A 354 -5.61 10.61 46.91
N ARG A 355 -5.83 9.30 47.09
CA ARG A 355 -5.25 8.31 46.19
C ARG A 355 -5.97 8.33 44.83
N GLU A 356 -5.21 8.13 43.77
CA GLU A 356 -5.75 7.99 42.38
C GLU A 356 -6.59 9.19 41.93
N VAL A 357 -6.16 10.40 42.25
CA VAL A 357 -6.77 11.63 41.75
C VAL A 357 -6.15 11.99 40.40
N TYR A 358 -6.98 12.08 39.34
CA TYR A 358 -6.50 12.40 38.00
C TYR A 358 -7.11 13.70 37.47
N VAL A 359 -6.34 14.45 36.70
CA VAL A 359 -6.80 15.66 36.00
C VAL A 359 -7.82 15.27 34.94
N ARG A 360 -9.02 15.82 35.00
CA ARG A 360 -10.11 15.59 34.04
C ARG A 360 -10.23 16.68 33.00
N ALA A 361 -10.00 17.90 33.33
CA ALA A 361 -10.05 19.03 32.43
C ALA A 361 -9.09 20.12 32.94
N VAL A 362 -8.59 20.91 32.00
CA VAL A 362 -7.70 22.05 32.27
C VAL A 362 -8.30 23.27 31.56
N ASP A 363 -8.44 24.35 32.28
CA ASP A 363 -8.85 25.65 31.76
C ASP A 363 -7.65 26.59 31.85
N LEU A 364 -7.07 26.91 30.70
CA LEU A 364 -5.88 27.77 30.62
C LEU A 364 -6.21 29.22 30.93
N SER A 365 -7.39 29.70 30.57
CA SER A 365 -7.83 31.08 30.77
C SER A 365 -8.12 31.38 32.24
N ALA A 366 -8.81 30.47 32.90
CA ALA A 366 -9.13 30.59 34.32
C ALA A 366 -8.02 30.05 35.23
N LYS A 367 -6.91 29.52 34.70
CA LYS A 367 -5.83 28.86 35.46
C LYS A 367 -6.37 27.80 36.44
N LYS A 368 -7.33 26.98 35.96
CA LYS A 368 -8.02 25.96 36.76
C LYS A 368 -7.77 24.56 36.24
N SER A 369 -7.70 23.61 37.16
CA SER A 369 -7.70 22.17 36.83
C SER A 369 -8.85 21.48 37.53
N ARG A 370 -9.60 20.64 36.80
CA ARG A 370 -10.72 19.86 37.34
C ARG A 370 -10.30 18.38 37.45
N PHE A 371 -10.75 17.74 38.54
CA PHE A 371 -10.42 16.34 38.83
C PHE A 371 -11.64 15.43 38.74
N HIS A 372 -11.39 14.12 38.57
CA HIS A 372 -12.44 13.13 38.42
C HIS A 372 -13.06 12.70 39.73
N SER A 373 -12.37 12.93 40.88
CA SER A 373 -12.80 12.60 42.24
C SER A 373 -12.45 13.74 43.22
N HIS A 374 -12.96 13.64 44.45
CA HIS A 374 -12.64 14.61 45.48
C HIS A 374 -11.13 14.69 45.69
N PHE A 375 -10.61 15.90 45.53
CA PHE A 375 -9.17 16.16 45.52
C PHE A 375 -8.53 15.97 46.92
N MET A 376 -9.22 16.33 48.02
CA MET A 376 -8.65 16.31 49.36
C MET A 376 -9.60 15.80 50.44
N ARG A 377 -9.00 15.19 51.49
CA ARG A 377 -9.71 14.78 52.70
C ARG A 377 -9.62 15.83 53.84
N ARG A 378 -8.61 16.72 53.86
CA ARG A 378 -8.38 17.75 54.89
C ARG A 378 -7.67 18.99 54.33
N LYS A 379 -7.44 20.05 55.16
CA LYS A 379 -6.81 21.32 54.77
C LYS A 379 -5.53 21.16 53.90
N ALA A 380 -5.43 21.98 52.87
CA ALA A 380 -4.55 21.86 51.75
C ALA A 380 -3.07 22.22 52.01
N PRO A 381 -2.11 21.53 51.37
CA PRO A 381 -0.75 22.01 51.19
C PRO A 381 -0.63 22.98 50.02
N LYS A 382 0.42 23.81 50.05
CA LYS A 382 0.69 24.82 49.03
C LYS A 382 1.33 24.24 47.73
N ASN A 383 1.95 23.07 47.79
CA ASN A 383 2.66 22.48 46.66
C ASN A 383 2.07 21.13 46.25
N ILE A 384 1.80 20.97 44.97
CA ILE A 384 1.20 19.78 44.37
C ILE A 384 2.08 19.34 43.22
N HIS A 385 2.40 18.04 43.17
CA HIS A 385 3.12 17.42 42.10
C HIS A 385 2.12 16.72 41.18
N LEU A 386 2.20 17.03 39.88
CA LEU A 386 1.43 16.38 38.83
C LEU A 386 2.36 15.44 38.08
N ARG A 387 2.00 14.17 38.03
CA ARG A 387 2.77 13.13 37.36
C ARG A 387 1.98 12.64 36.15
N GLY A 388 2.45 12.98 34.97
CA GLY A 388 1.99 12.41 33.73
C GLY A 388 2.67 11.05 33.49
N PHE A 389 1.92 10.04 33.07
CA PHE A 389 2.45 8.75 32.67
C PHE A 389 2.33 8.60 31.15
N ASN A 390 3.44 8.29 30.50
CA ASN A 390 3.40 7.84 29.10
C ASN A 390 2.97 6.38 29.08
N ILE A 391 1.82 6.11 28.49
CA ILE A 391 1.26 4.76 28.34
C ILE A 391 1.58 4.29 26.93
N CYS A 392 2.00 3.04 26.75
CA CYS A 392 2.33 2.43 25.47
C CYS A 392 1.21 2.57 24.43
N LEU A 393 -0.03 2.55 24.88
CA LEU A 393 -1.20 2.75 24.05
C LEU A 393 -2.13 3.78 24.69
N ILE A 394 -2.15 5.00 24.17
CA ILE A 394 -3.05 6.05 24.64
C ILE A 394 -4.36 5.98 23.86
N LEU A 395 -5.39 5.45 24.49
CA LEU A 395 -6.77 5.52 24.00
C LEU A 395 -7.44 6.76 24.61
N VAL A 396 -7.25 7.90 23.96
CA VAL A 396 -7.95 9.13 24.33
C VAL A 396 -9.32 9.14 23.71
N VAL A 397 -10.33 8.88 24.52
CA VAL A 397 -11.73 9.21 24.18
C VAL A 397 -12.07 10.52 24.85
N LEU A 398 -12.57 11.49 24.10
CA LEU A 398 -12.91 12.85 24.54
C LEU A 398 -13.54 12.87 25.92
N GLY A 399 -12.81 13.46 26.86
CA GLY A 399 -13.27 13.79 28.21
C GLY A 399 -13.43 12.62 29.19
N ARG A 400 -13.14 11.39 28.81
CA ARG A 400 -13.12 10.24 29.73
C ARG A 400 -11.94 9.34 29.44
N TRP A 401 -11.08 9.18 30.41
CA TRP A 401 -10.02 8.16 30.42
C TRP A 401 -10.67 6.80 30.57
N ILE A 402 -10.57 5.97 29.55
CA ILE A 402 -10.84 4.54 29.74
C ILE A 402 -9.54 3.95 30.26
N LYS A 403 -9.51 3.58 31.53
CA LYS A 403 -8.52 2.67 32.07
C LYS A 403 -8.67 1.37 31.28
N CYS A 404 -7.79 1.10 30.33
CA CYS A 404 -7.60 -0.27 29.87
C CYS A 404 -6.96 -1.01 31.04
N ALA A 405 -7.77 -1.67 31.85
CA ALA A 405 -7.28 -2.69 32.76
C ALA A 405 -6.85 -3.86 31.90
N PHE A 406 -5.56 -4.06 31.76
CA PHE A 406 -4.96 -5.17 31.03
C PHE A 406 -4.84 -6.35 32.01
N PRO A 407 -5.68 -7.39 31.93
CA PRO A 407 -5.51 -8.52 32.82
C PRO A 407 -4.29 -9.39 32.48
N THR A 408 -3.70 -9.27 31.28
CA THR A 408 -2.51 -10.07 30.89
C THR A 408 -1.82 -9.51 29.62
N LEU A 409 -1.39 -8.26 29.59
CA LEU A 409 -0.27 -7.86 28.76
C LEU A 409 0.99 -8.03 29.60
N ASN A 410 1.87 -8.97 29.25
CA ASN A 410 3.22 -9.01 29.78
C ASN A 410 3.96 -7.81 29.22
N PHE A 411 3.95 -6.69 29.94
CA PHE A 411 4.86 -5.59 29.70
C PHE A 411 6.22 -5.98 30.28
N SER A 412 7.14 -6.41 29.45
CA SER A 412 8.55 -6.42 29.84
C SER A 412 9.13 -5.04 29.52
N ALA A 413 8.83 -4.07 30.37
CA ALA A 413 9.62 -2.85 30.45
C ALA A 413 10.76 -3.16 31.43
N THR A 414 12.01 -3.04 31.00
CA THR A 414 13.16 -2.94 31.88
C THR A 414 13.13 -1.55 32.54
N LEU A 415 12.20 -1.36 33.45
CA LEU A 415 12.17 -0.21 34.33
C LEU A 415 13.12 -0.48 35.47
N LYS A 416 14.13 0.37 35.65
CA LYS A 416 14.84 0.50 36.94
C LYS A 416 13.80 0.73 38.01
N PRO A 417 13.96 0.14 39.21
CA PRO A 417 12.90 0.04 40.19
C PRO A 417 12.54 1.39 40.79
N ALA A 418 11.35 1.89 40.45
CA ALA A 418 10.65 2.76 41.39
C ALA A 418 9.90 1.85 42.38
N PRO A 419 9.92 2.11 43.67
CA PRO A 419 9.41 1.16 44.64
C PRO A 419 7.90 1.11 44.61
N LEU A 420 7.42 -0.12 44.67
CA LEU A 420 6.05 -0.56 44.98
C LEU A 420 4.99 -0.57 43.86
N CYS A 421 4.66 -1.78 43.60
CA CYS A 421 3.48 -2.39 42.97
C CYS A 421 3.65 -2.83 41.54
N TRP A 422 3.83 -4.12 41.44
CA TRP A 422 3.44 -5.11 40.45
C TRP A 422 4.55 -6.14 40.24
N ARG A 423 4.76 -6.99 41.25
CA ARG A 423 5.34 -8.32 41.05
C ARG A 423 4.19 -9.32 41.05
N ARG A 424 3.82 -9.83 39.90
CA ARG A 424 3.35 -11.21 39.74
C ARG A 424 3.72 -11.72 38.37
N ARG A 425 4.62 -12.69 38.35
CA ARG A 425 4.82 -13.60 37.22
C ARG A 425 3.54 -14.41 37.07
N VAL A 426 2.94 -14.39 35.89
CA VAL A 426 1.99 -15.42 35.47
C VAL A 426 2.30 -15.77 34.03
N GLY A 427 2.40 -17.09 33.78
CA GLY A 427 2.78 -17.67 32.50
C GLY A 427 1.79 -17.42 31.38
N CYS A 428 2.20 -17.79 30.18
CA CYS A 428 1.51 -17.65 28.90
C CYS A 428 0.00 -17.86 28.98
N PHE A 429 -0.77 -16.79 28.77
CA PHE A 429 -2.18 -16.87 28.43
C PHE A 429 -2.53 -15.76 27.42
N ASN A 430 -3.46 -16.07 26.52
CA ASN A 430 -3.95 -15.20 25.47
C ASN A 430 -4.30 -13.79 25.99
N CYS A 431 -3.63 -12.79 25.47
CA CYS A 431 -3.91 -11.40 25.80
C CYS A 431 -5.10 -10.89 25.00
N VAL A 432 -6.16 -10.47 25.65
CA VAL A 432 -7.36 -9.90 25.03
C VAL A 432 -7.49 -8.44 25.48
N ILE A 433 -7.32 -7.51 24.54
CA ILE A 433 -7.63 -6.08 24.77
C ILE A 433 -9.08 -5.87 24.39
N VAL A 434 -9.93 -5.59 25.37
CA VAL A 434 -11.35 -5.36 25.16
C VAL A 434 -11.67 -3.88 25.30
N MET A 435 -12.13 -3.27 24.22
CA MET A 435 -12.69 -1.93 24.23
C MET A 435 -14.21 -2.01 24.27
N SER A 436 -14.84 -1.49 25.34
CA SER A 436 -16.30 -1.42 25.45
C SER A 436 -16.79 0.00 25.20
N PRO A 437 -17.92 0.20 24.51
CA PRO A 437 -18.55 1.50 24.38
C PRO A 437 -18.91 2.04 25.76
N ALA A 438 -18.69 3.34 25.99
CA ALA A 438 -19.16 3.99 27.20
C ALA A 438 -20.70 4.08 27.16
N LEU A 439 -21.36 3.30 27.98
CA LEU A 439 -22.78 3.50 28.30
C LEU A 439 -22.92 4.85 29.01
N ASP A 440 -23.76 5.70 28.49
CA ASP A 440 -24.13 6.99 29.05
C ASP A 440 -25.08 6.77 30.22
N ILE A 441 -24.50 6.46 31.37
CA ILE A 441 -25.25 6.38 32.62
C ILE A 441 -24.61 7.35 33.60
N GLY A 442 -25.32 8.39 33.93
CA GLY A 442 -24.96 9.46 34.88
C GLY A 442 -24.77 8.99 36.30
N ARG A 443 -24.00 7.94 36.56
CA ARG A 443 -23.60 7.49 37.90
C ARG A 443 -22.15 6.99 37.89
N SER A 444 -21.48 7.27 38.99
CA SER A 444 -20.14 6.89 39.38
C SER A 444 -19.60 5.61 38.76
N PRO A 445 -18.39 5.56 38.17
CA PRO A 445 -17.85 4.36 37.58
C PRO A 445 -17.57 3.32 38.65
N ARG A 446 -18.37 2.25 38.65
CA ARG A 446 -17.99 1.02 39.35
C ARG A 446 -16.93 0.32 38.50
N LEU A 447 -15.89 -0.16 39.16
CA LEU A 447 -14.89 -1.07 38.64
C LEU A 447 -15.58 -2.24 37.94
N VAL A 448 -15.46 -2.34 36.62
CA VAL A 448 -15.87 -3.56 35.94
C VAL A 448 -14.76 -4.58 36.17
N GLN A 449 -15.02 -5.54 37.03
CA GLN A 449 -14.17 -6.72 37.21
C GLN A 449 -14.10 -7.49 35.88
N ALA A 450 -12.89 -7.78 35.44
CA ALA A 450 -12.65 -8.65 34.32
C ALA A 450 -13.23 -10.05 34.62
N VAL A 451 -14.17 -10.48 33.79
CA VAL A 451 -14.69 -11.85 33.84
C VAL A 451 -13.59 -12.78 33.31
N ARG A 452 -13.13 -13.69 34.16
CA ARG A 452 -12.35 -14.86 33.77
C ARG A 452 -13.25 -15.73 32.88
N ALA A 453 -12.83 -15.98 31.66
CA ALA A 453 -13.29 -17.15 30.92
C ALA A 453 -12.21 -18.24 31.02
N CYS A 454 -12.60 -19.36 31.48
CA CYS A 454 -11.83 -20.63 31.47
C CYS A 454 -11.59 -21.11 30.05
#